data_41e1b950676fe8bc20227d4830aa3cae
#
_entry.id   41e1b950676fe8bc20227d4830aa3cae
#
_cell.length_a   1.000
_cell.length_b   1.000
_cell.length_c   1.000
_cell.angle_alpha   90.00
_cell.angle_beta   90.00
_cell.angle_gamma   90.00
#
_symmetry.space_group_name_H-M   'P 1'
#
loop_
_entity.id
_entity.type
_entity.pdbx_description
1 polymer ?
#
loop_
_entity_poly.entity_id
_entity_poly.type
_entity_poly.pdbx_seq_one_letter_code
_entity_poly.pdbx_strand_id
1 'polypeptide(L)'
;LPKWGQNLSITYRHLPLERQLDGQILSLRSNFYFPGIAKNHALQARLSFQHSEGRYEQSYDIPMVAGWGHFLSPKVNNTLLLNYRLPLFYPDWSMGSIAYIKRFQGMLFSDHQNISAKQLAPKSFGLGLSADFNVFRYYYPDFNIGTKLIYLNDSSAGQKIIPTFSFSYS
;
A
#
# COMPACT_ATOMS: atom_id res chain seq x y z
N LEU A 1 -7.17 -9.04 7.98
CA LEU A 1 -8.02 -8.14 7.16
C LEU A 1 -9.48 -8.57 7.28
N PRO A 2 -10.43 -7.62 7.31
CA PRO A 2 -11.84 -7.95 7.26
C PRO A 2 -12.16 -8.69 5.96
N LYS A 3 -13.10 -9.64 6.01
CA LYS A 3 -13.55 -10.36 4.80
C LYS A 3 -14.39 -9.48 3.89
N TRP A 4 -15.15 -8.58 4.48
CA TRP A 4 -15.93 -7.55 3.81
C TRP A 4 -15.77 -6.24 4.55
N GLY A 5 -15.64 -5.17 3.84
CA GLY A 5 -15.58 -3.85 4.45
C GLY A 5 -15.35 -2.77 3.42
N GLN A 6 -15.79 -1.59 3.77
CA GLN A 6 -15.54 -0.39 3.00
C GLN A 6 -15.25 0.77 3.95
N ASN A 7 -14.33 1.60 3.55
CA ASN A 7 -14.01 2.84 4.24
C ASN A 7 -13.89 3.94 3.19
N LEU A 8 -14.52 5.07 3.44
CA LEU A 8 -14.47 6.26 2.60
C LEU A 8 -14.00 7.43 3.44
N SER A 9 -13.01 8.17 2.98
CA SER A 9 -12.50 9.38 3.60
C SER A 9 -12.40 10.50 2.59
N ILE A 10 -12.98 11.65 2.93
CA ILE A 10 -12.89 12.88 2.14
C ILE A 10 -12.10 13.89 2.98
N THR A 11 -11.07 14.46 2.40
CA THR A 11 -10.24 15.48 3.07
C THR A 11 -10.19 16.72 2.19
N TYR A 12 -10.55 17.85 2.78
CA TYR A 12 -10.39 19.16 2.16
C TYR A 12 -9.43 20.00 2.99
N ARG A 13 -8.44 20.55 2.34
CA ARG A 13 -7.48 21.49 2.95
C ARG A 13 -7.44 22.76 2.12
N HIS A 14 -7.45 23.88 2.80
CA HIS A 14 -7.37 25.19 2.19
C HIS A 14 -6.35 26.02 2.96
N LEU A 15 -5.47 26.70 2.23
CA LEU A 15 -4.54 27.70 2.77
C LEU A 15 -5.11 29.07 2.48
N PRO A 16 -5.71 29.74 3.47
CA PRO A 16 -6.38 31.03 3.26
C PRO A 16 -5.42 32.23 3.30
N LEU A 17 -4.12 31.99 3.51
CA LEU A 17 -3.14 33.04 3.84
C LEU A 17 -2.36 33.46 2.60
N GLU A 18 -2.55 34.71 2.22
CA GLU A 18 -1.78 35.51 1.25
C GLU A 18 -1.90 35.12 -0.24
N ARG A 19 -1.97 36.17 -1.07
CA ARG A 19 -2.03 36.06 -2.54
C ARG A 19 -0.91 35.26 -3.21
N GLN A 20 0.16 34.95 -2.47
CA GLN A 20 1.32 34.19 -2.97
C GLN A 20 1.30 32.71 -2.54
N LEU A 21 0.57 32.35 -1.48
CA LEU A 21 0.49 31.02 -0.89
C LEU A 21 -0.94 30.44 -0.95
N ASP A 22 -1.73 30.88 -1.92
CA ASP A 22 -3.06 30.34 -2.15
C ASP A 22 -2.97 28.91 -2.70
N GLY A 23 -3.64 27.97 -2.04
CA GLY A 23 -3.67 26.57 -2.44
C GLY A 23 -4.81 25.84 -1.78
N GLN A 24 -5.48 25.00 -2.55
CA GLN A 24 -6.50 24.09 -2.04
C GLN A 24 -6.27 22.69 -2.56
N ILE A 25 -6.59 21.71 -1.74
CA ILE A 25 -6.54 20.30 -2.08
C ILE A 25 -7.80 19.58 -1.59
N LEU A 26 -8.44 18.91 -2.50
CA LEU A 26 -9.53 17.98 -2.22
C LEU A 26 -9.07 16.58 -2.51
N SER A 27 -9.11 15.68 -1.53
CA SER A 27 -8.77 14.27 -1.71
C SER A 27 -9.90 13.36 -1.26
N LEU A 28 -10.11 12.31 -2.04
CA LEU A 28 -11.03 11.22 -1.76
C LEU A 28 -10.22 9.93 -1.68
N ARG A 29 -10.39 9.17 -0.60
CA ARG A 29 -9.75 7.86 -0.40
C ARG A 29 -10.83 6.83 -0.09
N SER A 30 -10.80 5.73 -0.81
CA SER A 30 -11.72 4.61 -0.62
C SER A 30 -10.93 3.32 -0.45
N ASN A 31 -11.27 2.54 0.57
CA ASN A 31 -10.72 1.20 0.78
C ASN A 31 -11.86 0.19 0.72
N PHE A 32 -11.73 -0.77 -0.16
CA PHE A 32 -12.66 -1.88 -0.30
C PHE A 32 -11.94 -3.18 0.06
N TYR A 33 -12.60 -4.00 0.85
CA TYR A 33 -12.12 -5.32 1.24
C TYR A 33 -13.10 -6.35 0.72
N PHE A 34 -12.58 -7.35 0.04
CA PHE A 34 -13.34 -8.45 -0.52
C PHE A 34 -12.75 -9.79 -0.06
N PRO A 35 -13.58 -10.82 0.10
CA PRO A 35 -13.06 -12.16 0.26
C PRO A 35 -12.26 -12.54 -0.99
N GLY A 36 -11.16 -13.25 -0.82
CA GLY A 36 -10.42 -13.81 -1.93
C GLY A 36 -11.05 -15.07 -2.50
N ILE A 37 -10.39 -15.68 -3.47
CA ILE A 37 -10.86 -16.86 -4.19
C ILE A 37 -10.99 -18.08 -3.26
N ALA A 38 -10.13 -18.18 -2.25
CA ALA A 38 -10.13 -19.29 -1.31
C ALA A 38 -10.32 -18.82 0.14
N LYS A 39 -10.55 -19.80 1.03
CA LYS A 39 -10.71 -19.54 2.47
C LYS A 39 -9.48 -18.83 3.02
N ASN A 40 -9.70 -17.76 3.81
CA ASN A 40 -8.67 -16.91 4.41
C ASN A 40 -7.84 -16.07 3.43
N HIS A 41 -8.19 -16.04 2.15
CA HIS A 41 -7.66 -15.08 1.21
C HIS A 41 -8.41 -13.74 1.34
N ALA A 42 -7.75 -12.65 1.00
CA ALA A 42 -8.36 -11.32 1.03
C ALA A 42 -7.84 -10.45 -0.12
N LEU A 43 -8.76 -9.76 -0.78
CA LEU A 43 -8.45 -8.72 -1.76
C LEU A 43 -8.76 -7.37 -1.13
N GLN A 44 -7.80 -6.46 -1.21
CA GLN A 44 -7.96 -5.06 -0.85
C GLN A 44 -7.78 -4.20 -2.09
N ALA A 45 -8.76 -3.38 -2.40
CA ALA A 45 -8.69 -2.36 -3.44
C ALA A 45 -8.74 -0.98 -2.78
N ARG A 46 -7.71 -0.15 -3.01
CA ARG A 46 -7.65 1.23 -2.55
C ARG A 46 -7.72 2.15 -3.75
N LEU A 47 -8.80 2.91 -3.84
CA LEU A 47 -9.02 3.95 -4.85
C LEU A 47 -8.83 5.30 -4.20
N SER A 48 -8.04 6.15 -4.83
CA SER A 48 -7.83 7.51 -4.35
C SER A 48 -7.83 8.49 -5.50
N PHE A 49 -8.46 9.64 -5.26
CA PHE A 49 -8.53 10.76 -6.19
C PHE A 49 -8.08 12.02 -5.47
N GLN A 50 -7.38 12.89 -6.16
CA GLN A 50 -6.91 14.15 -5.65
C GLN A 50 -7.05 15.22 -6.70
N HIS A 51 -7.56 16.37 -6.30
CA HIS A 51 -7.59 17.58 -7.10
C HIS A 51 -6.95 18.72 -6.30
N SER A 52 -5.93 19.33 -6.85
CA SER A 52 -5.22 20.46 -6.23
C SER A 52 -5.23 21.66 -7.16
N GLU A 53 -5.55 22.82 -6.61
CA GLU A 53 -5.55 24.10 -7.29
C GLU A 53 -4.77 25.13 -6.48
N GLY A 54 -4.27 26.19 -7.15
CA GLY A 54 -3.52 27.27 -6.52
C GLY A 54 -2.04 27.26 -6.91
N ARG A 55 -1.32 28.28 -6.41
CA ARG A 55 0.12 28.46 -6.68
C ARG A 55 1.01 27.57 -5.82
N TYR A 56 0.53 27.18 -4.65
CA TYR A 56 1.24 26.30 -3.73
C TYR A 56 0.79 24.85 -3.96
N GLU A 57 1.64 24.06 -4.59
CA GLU A 57 1.41 22.63 -4.70
C GLU A 57 1.69 21.97 -3.35
N GLN A 58 0.64 21.60 -2.64
CA GLN A 58 0.75 20.82 -1.41
C GLN A 58 1.23 19.41 -1.73
N SER A 59 1.94 18.83 -0.75
CA SER A 59 2.34 17.44 -0.80
C SER A 59 1.14 16.52 -1.02
N TYR A 60 1.36 15.43 -1.74
CA TYR A 60 0.33 14.45 -2.05
C TYR A 60 -0.39 13.94 -0.81
N ASP A 61 -1.71 13.97 -0.88
CA ASP A 61 -2.60 13.51 0.19
C ASP A 61 -3.08 12.07 -0.04
N ILE A 62 -2.77 11.50 -1.21
CA ILE A 62 -3.15 10.15 -1.61
C ILE A 62 -1.94 9.20 -1.57
N PRO A 63 -2.16 7.89 -1.28
CA PRO A 63 -1.08 6.93 -1.27
C PRO A 63 -0.45 6.76 -2.66
N MET A 64 0.87 6.79 -2.72
CA MET A 64 1.62 6.59 -3.95
C MET A 64 1.80 5.10 -4.26
N VAL A 65 2.09 4.80 -5.52
CA VAL A 65 2.43 3.45 -5.99
C VAL A 65 3.77 3.00 -5.39
N ALA A 66 3.90 1.72 -5.13
CA ALA A 66 5.10 1.15 -4.53
C ALA A 66 6.34 1.34 -5.43
N GLY A 67 7.48 1.65 -4.81
CA GLY A 67 8.76 1.85 -5.51
C GLY A 67 8.99 3.27 -6.04
N TRP A 68 8.01 4.15 -6.00
CA TRP A 68 8.10 5.52 -6.54
C TRP A 68 8.30 6.62 -5.49
N GLY A 69 8.35 6.26 -4.22
CA GLY A 69 8.38 7.22 -3.10
C GLY A 69 9.61 8.13 -3.01
N HIS A 70 10.62 7.94 -3.84
CA HIS A 70 11.87 8.73 -3.82
C HIS A 70 12.14 9.51 -5.12
N PHE A 71 11.31 9.35 -6.12
CA PHE A 71 11.47 10.07 -7.38
C PHE A 71 10.52 11.27 -7.41
N LEU A 72 10.96 12.39 -7.94
CA LEU A 72 10.12 13.54 -8.25
C LEU A 72 8.98 13.07 -9.14
N SER A 73 7.85 12.79 -8.53
CA SER A 73 6.70 12.24 -9.23
C SER A 73 6.01 13.32 -10.05
N PRO A 74 5.60 12.98 -11.28
CA PRO A 74 4.64 13.82 -11.99
C PRO A 74 3.36 13.95 -11.15
N LYS A 75 2.62 15.02 -11.34
CA LYS A 75 1.36 15.29 -10.64
C LYS A 75 0.46 14.05 -10.61
N VAL A 76 0.13 13.57 -9.41
CA VAL A 76 -0.69 12.38 -9.20
C VAL A 76 -2.12 12.82 -8.93
N ASN A 77 -3.03 12.49 -9.83
CA ASN A 77 -4.44 12.84 -9.69
C ASN A 77 -5.28 11.68 -9.14
N ASN A 78 -4.90 10.46 -9.47
CA ASN A 78 -5.59 9.27 -8.97
C ASN A 78 -4.66 8.07 -8.85
N THR A 79 -4.99 7.17 -7.93
CA THR A 79 -4.28 5.89 -7.74
C THR A 79 -5.28 4.77 -7.48
N LEU A 80 -4.96 3.58 -8.01
CA LEU A 80 -5.62 2.33 -7.67
C LEU A 80 -4.56 1.33 -7.22
N LEU A 81 -4.60 0.94 -5.96
CA LEU A 81 -3.69 -0.01 -5.36
C LEU A 81 -4.45 -1.30 -5.04
N LEU A 82 -4.09 -2.37 -5.71
CA LEU A 82 -4.68 -3.69 -5.54
C LEU A 82 -3.71 -4.58 -4.76
N ASN A 83 -4.16 -5.15 -3.65
CA ASN A 83 -3.38 -6.06 -2.83
C ASN A 83 -4.18 -7.35 -2.61
N TYR A 84 -3.65 -8.46 -3.06
CA TYR A 84 -4.19 -9.78 -2.82
C TYR A 84 -3.32 -10.51 -1.82
N ARG A 85 -3.88 -10.87 -0.66
CA ARG A 85 -3.19 -11.58 0.41
C ARG A 85 -3.69 -13.02 0.49
N LEU A 86 -2.74 -13.92 0.68
CA LEU A 86 -3.02 -15.35 0.82
C LEU A 86 -2.17 -15.93 1.97
N PRO A 87 -2.76 -16.74 2.83
CA PRO A 87 -1.98 -17.51 3.78
C PRO A 87 -1.25 -18.61 3.01
N LEU A 88 0.05 -18.75 3.25
CA LEU A 88 0.82 -19.84 2.64
C LEU A 88 0.76 -21.08 3.51
N PHE A 89 1.13 -20.97 4.76
CA PHE A 89 1.07 -22.06 5.73
C PHE A 89 1.11 -21.52 7.16
N TYR A 90 0.66 -22.35 8.09
CA TYR A 90 0.62 -22.10 9.53
C TYR A 90 1.51 -23.16 10.20
N PRO A 91 2.81 -22.88 10.34
CA PRO A 91 3.75 -23.88 10.85
C PRO A 91 3.58 -24.13 12.35
N ASP A 92 3.06 -23.14 13.10
CA ASP A 92 2.96 -23.17 14.55
C ASP A 92 4.28 -23.61 15.22
N TRP A 93 5.39 -23.06 14.72
CA TRP A 93 6.71 -23.42 15.18
C TRP A 93 7.11 -22.63 16.42
N SER A 94 7.44 -23.36 17.49
CA SER A 94 8.04 -22.79 18.68
C SER A 94 9.56 -23.00 18.65
N MET A 95 10.30 -21.91 18.65
CA MET A 95 11.77 -21.92 18.84
C MET A 95 12.09 -21.77 20.32
N GLY A 96 11.79 -22.80 21.11
CA GLY A 96 11.93 -22.78 22.55
C GLY A 96 11.06 -21.70 23.21
N SER A 97 11.65 -20.97 24.15
CA SER A 97 10.99 -19.81 24.79
C SER A 97 11.23 -18.49 24.08
N ILE A 98 12.05 -18.47 23.02
CA ILE A 98 12.53 -17.23 22.39
C ILE A 98 11.54 -16.69 21.36
N ALA A 99 11.04 -17.54 20.46
CA ALA A 99 10.15 -17.09 19.40
C ALA A 99 9.11 -18.15 19.03
N TYR A 100 7.94 -17.68 18.59
CA TYR A 100 6.87 -18.51 18.08
C TYR A 100 6.40 -17.95 16.73
N ILE A 101 6.57 -18.73 15.66
CA ILE A 101 6.17 -18.35 14.30
C ILE A 101 4.74 -18.83 14.07
N LYS A 102 3.83 -17.87 13.91
CA LYS A 102 2.40 -18.13 13.76
C LYS A 102 2.02 -18.54 12.33
N ARG A 103 2.45 -17.77 11.36
CA ARG A 103 2.05 -17.97 9.96
C ARG A 103 2.98 -17.29 8.98
N PHE A 104 3.01 -17.85 7.79
CA PHE A 104 3.59 -17.21 6.61
C PHE A 104 2.47 -16.75 5.66
N GLN A 105 2.63 -15.56 5.11
CA GLN A 105 1.68 -14.95 4.20
C GLN A 105 2.37 -14.56 2.90
N GLY A 106 1.69 -14.80 1.79
CA GLY A 106 2.03 -14.24 0.50
C GLY A 106 1.19 -13.01 0.21
N MET A 107 1.73 -12.10 -0.59
CA MET A 107 1.02 -10.94 -1.10
C MET A 107 1.36 -10.75 -2.57
N LEU A 108 0.35 -10.56 -3.39
CA LEU A 108 0.48 -10.06 -4.76
C LEU A 108 -0.09 -8.65 -4.79
N PHE A 109 0.57 -7.75 -5.48
CA PHE A 109 0.07 -6.39 -5.62
C PHE A 109 0.24 -5.87 -7.05
N SER A 110 -0.65 -4.95 -7.40
CA SER A 110 -0.61 -4.23 -8.67
C SER A 110 -1.08 -2.80 -8.41
N ASP A 111 -0.21 -1.85 -8.69
CA ASP A 111 -0.42 -0.44 -8.39
C ASP A 111 -0.52 0.36 -9.69
N HIS A 112 -1.55 1.16 -9.79
CA HIS A 112 -1.85 2.00 -10.95
C HIS A 112 -1.90 3.46 -10.51
N GLN A 113 -1.42 4.35 -11.37
CA GLN A 113 -1.37 5.79 -11.14
C GLN A 113 -1.79 6.54 -12.39
N ASN A 114 -2.50 7.65 -12.21
CA ASN A 114 -3.01 8.48 -13.29
C ASN A 114 -3.79 7.68 -14.35
N ILE A 115 -4.71 6.85 -13.85
CA ILE A 115 -5.54 5.99 -14.67
C ILE A 115 -6.42 6.84 -15.55
N SER A 116 -6.40 6.55 -16.84
CA SER A 116 -7.31 7.14 -17.85
C SER A 116 -7.82 6.02 -18.76
N ALA A 117 -8.87 6.33 -19.56
CA ALA A 117 -9.43 5.35 -20.50
C ALA A 117 -8.39 4.78 -21.49
N LYS A 118 -7.27 5.49 -21.68
CA LYS A 118 -6.18 5.09 -22.59
C LYS A 118 -4.96 4.49 -21.86
N GLN A 119 -4.86 4.64 -20.54
CA GLN A 119 -3.70 4.18 -19.72
C GLN A 119 -4.21 3.40 -18.52
N LEU A 120 -4.34 2.11 -18.68
CA LEU A 120 -4.73 1.17 -17.63
C LEU A 120 -3.55 0.29 -17.18
N ALA A 121 -2.37 0.43 -17.78
CA ALA A 121 -1.22 -0.37 -17.42
C ALA A 121 -0.75 -0.11 -15.99
N PRO A 122 -0.37 -1.15 -15.21
CA PRO A 122 0.17 -0.96 -13.88
C PRO A 122 1.50 -0.21 -13.96
N LYS A 123 1.73 0.72 -13.04
CA LYS A 123 3.01 1.42 -12.87
C LYS A 123 4.00 0.57 -12.12
N SER A 124 3.53 -0.18 -11.13
CA SER A 124 4.32 -1.18 -10.42
C SER A 124 3.47 -2.39 -10.05
N PHE A 125 4.11 -3.53 -9.99
CA PHE A 125 3.51 -4.76 -9.50
C PHE A 125 4.57 -5.65 -8.89
N GLY A 126 4.14 -6.64 -8.13
CA GLY A 126 5.10 -7.54 -7.51
C GLY A 126 4.49 -8.52 -6.53
N LEU A 127 5.39 -9.13 -5.81
CA LEU A 127 5.04 -10.12 -4.81
C LEU A 127 5.75 -9.84 -3.49
N GLY A 128 5.15 -10.27 -2.40
CA GLY A 128 5.71 -10.16 -1.07
C GLY A 128 5.53 -11.44 -0.28
N LEU A 129 6.44 -11.66 0.64
CA LEU A 129 6.38 -12.72 1.64
C LEU A 129 6.52 -12.08 3.00
N SER A 130 5.70 -12.50 3.95
CA SER A 130 5.82 -12.05 5.34
C SER A 130 5.56 -13.18 6.32
N ALA A 131 6.15 -13.04 7.51
CA ALA A 131 5.97 -13.95 8.61
C ALA A 131 5.50 -13.18 9.84
N ASP A 132 4.47 -13.70 10.50
CA ASP A 132 4.00 -13.21 11.79
C ASP A 132 4.58 -14.09 12.90
N PHE A 133 5.17 -13.45 13.90
CA PHE A 133 5.80 -14.15 15.03
C PHE A 133 5.66 -13.36 16.33
N ASN A 134 5.73 -14.08 17.43
CA ASN A 134 5.81 -13.52 18.77
C ASN A 134 7.19 -13.82 19.39
N VAL A 135 7.65 -12.93 20.24
CA VAL A 135 8.92 -13.07 20.96
C VAL A 135 8.64 -13.31 22.45
N PHE A 136 9.45 -14.17 23.09
CA PHE A 136 9.39 -14.50 24.51
C PHE A 136 8.04 -15.02 25.02
N ARG A 137 7.24 -15.68 24.17
CA ARG A 137 5.89 -16.17 24.50
C ARG A 137 4.91 -15.08 25.00
N TYR A 138 5.22 -13.82 24.81
CA TYR A 138 4.26 -12.75 25.08
C TYR A 138 3.13 -12.79 24.05
N TYR A 139 1.90 -12.64 24.54
CA TYR A 139 0.70 -12.62 23.69
C TYR A 139 0.68 -11.38 22.78
N TYR A 140 1.30 -10.30 23.23
CA TYR A 140 1.46 -9.02 22.51
C TYR A 140 2.82 -8.42 22.84
N PRO A 141 3.46 -7.69 21.91
CA PRO A 141 3.02 -7.40 20.56
C PRO A 141 3.26 -8.56 19.57
N ASP A 142 2.45 -8.59 18.51
CA ASP A 142 2.71 -9.42 17.34
C ASP A 142 3.70 -8.70 16.42
N PHE A 143 4.76 -9.40 16.04
CA PHE A 143 5.75 -8.89 15.10
C PHE A 143 5.49 -9.45 13.70
N ASN A 144 5.68 -8.61 12.70
CA ASN A 144 5.65 -9.02 11.30
C ASN A 144 6.94 -8.60 10.62
N ILE A 145 7.61 -9.55 9.99
CA ILE A 145 8.76 -9.30 9.11
C ILE A 145 8.37 -9.70 7.70
N GLY A 146 8.72 -8.88 6.73
CA GLY A 146 8.37 -9.14 5.35
C GLY A 146 9.42 -8.66 4.36
N THR A 147 9.39 -9.24 3.18
CA THR A 147 10.12 -8.79 2.01
C THR A 147 9.17 -8.66 0.84
N LYS A 148 9.43 -7.67 -0.02
CA LYS A 148 8.67 -7.45 -1.25
C LYS A 148 9.63 -7.26 -2.40
N LEU A 149 9.30 -7.85 -3.53
CA LEU A 149 9.94 -7.59 -4.81
C LEU A 149 8.99 -6.76 -5.65
N ILE A 150 9.40 -5.54 -5.95
CA ILE A 150 8.62 -4.55 -6.69
C ILE A 150 9.21 -4.47 -8.10
N TYR A 151 8.41 -4.72 -9.11
CA TYR A 151 8.77 -4.47 -10.49
C TYR A 151 8.17 -3.15 -10.96
N LEU A 152 9.00 -2.24 -11.45
CA LEU A 152 8.59 -0.96 -12.02
C LEU A 152 8.36 -1.10 -13.52
N ASN A 153 7.14 -0.82 -13.96
CA ASN A 153 6.76 -0.84 -15.37
C ASN A 153 6.91 0.55 -15.99
N ASP A 154 8.13 1.08 -15.95
CA ASP A 154 8.46 2.35 -16.60
C ASP A 154 9.81 2.23 -17.29
N SER A 155 9.87 2.72 -18.54
CA SER A 155 11.08 2.72 -19.35
C SER A 155 12.15 3.71 -18.85
N SER A 156 11.74 4.71 -18.08
CA SER A 156 12.64 5.73 -17.50
C SER A 156 13.29 5.31 -16.18
N ALA A 157 12.82 4.23 -15.56
CA ALA A 157 13.41 3.72 -14.32
C ALA A 157 14.71 2.99 -14.61
N GLY A 158 15.82 3.50 -14.08
CA GLY A 158 17.15 2.86 -14.24
C GLY A 158 17.21 1.48 -13.57
N GLN A 159 16.47 1.26 -12.50
CA GLN A 159 16.37 -0.02 -11.81
C GLN A 159 14.93 -0.51 -11.86
N LYS A 160 14.69 -1.62 -12.54
CA LYS A 160 13.34 -2.19 -12.74
C LYS A 160 12.84 -3.04 -11.57
N ILE A 161 13.75 -3.61 -10.79
CA ILE A 161 13.42 -4.49 -9.66
C ILE A 161 13.96 -3.88 -8.38
N ILE A 162 13.08 -3.65 -7.40
CA ILE A 162 13.43 -3.08 -6.12
C ILE A 162 13.04 -4.07 -5.02
N PRO A 163 14.01 -4.68 -4.33
CA PRO A 163 13.73 -5.43 -3.12
C PRO A 163 13.47 -4.47 -1.95
N THR A 164 12.44 -4.74 -1.16
CA THR A 164 12.08 -3.92 0.01
C THR A 164 11.86 -4.83 1.20
N PHE A 165 12.38 -4.44 2.35
CA PHE A 165 12.17 -5.11 3.62
C PHE A 165 11.22 -4.30 4.50
N SER A 166 10.38 -4.98 5.25
CA SER A 166 9.46 -4.35 6.20
C SER A 166 9.52 -5.07 7.53
N PHE A 167 9.47 -4.28 8.59
CA PHE A 167 9.30 -4.76 9.95
C PHE A 167 8.20 -3.92 10.60
N SER A 168 7.24 -4.57 11.22
CA SER A 168 6.16 -3.90 11.94
C SER A 168 5.76 -4.71 13.17
N TYR A 169 5.14 -4.04 14.14
CA TYR A 169 4.55 -4.64 15.33
C TYR A 169 3.14 -4.08 15.53
N SER A 170 2.26 -4.87 16.11
CA SER A 170 0.86 -4.50 16.37
C SER A 170 0.37 -5.04 17.72
#